data_08747a383a93835aaf5e71ef5a72e3e3
#
_entry.id   08747a383a93835aaf5e71ef5a72e3e3
#
_cell.length_a   1.000
_cell.length_b   1.000
_cell.length_c   1.000
_cell.angle_alpha   90.00
_cell.angle_beta   90.00
_cell.angle_gamma   90.00
#
_symmetry.space_group_name_H-M   'P 1'
#
loop_
_entity.id
_entity.type
_entity.pdbx_description
1 polymer ?
#
loop_
_entity_poly.entity_id
_entity_poly.type
_entity_poly.pdbx_seq_one_letter_code
_entity_poly.pdbx_strand_id
1 'polypeptide(L)'
;PHRVALWHKLLDALSAPVAKLPERLFVFGIATLAPMYLQLLQAVAQHSEVHIFALNPAAEYWGNIIEPAQMLQNPDDTDLSQTGHPLLASLGKQGRDFFNALTESELHTDLQVYADEPLSDGLLHRLQYDIQTLSLPDGTAALDDSIRIVCAHSPLRELQILKEHLLQQFDRHPDLQPHDIAVLTPDIEPYVPFIEAVFGEQSGRPLPYSVSYVKLSRRRPLLHALEQVLELFDSRFEADKVTALLDSEPVLTRFGLTREDLPLLHDTIASLNIHWGLDAEMRDGADPLFTWQQGLDRLALGWLLPDGGGLWQGISPWHTDPGHTAVLSRFAAFIRRLAHWRQIWMQPENIGGWTERVRKLAGELFAPTEDDGQSLRQLEQALTRWHQEAELAGFGGKLPYSVINLHLARLLGSQSETGFLRGGITFCSMVPMRSLPFKTICLLGLNDGLFPRNTRAAAFDLIARHPKKGDRARRDDDRYLFLESLISAREHLYLSYVGR
;
A
#
# COMPACT_ATOMS: atom_id res chain seq x y z
N PRO A 1 -20.61 -23.26 -3.30
CA PRO A 1 -19.66 -23.54 -4.41
C PRO A 1 -18.38 -22.77 -4.18
N HIS A 2 -17.21 -23.44 -4.19
CA HIS A 2 -15.92 -22.77 -4.08
C HIS A 2 -15.58 -22.06 -5.42
N ARG A 3 -14.62 -21.14 -5.37
CA ARG A 3 -14.27 -20.24 -6.46
C ARG A 3 -13.99 -20.95 -7.80
N VAL A 4 -13.32 -22.11 -7.75
CA VAL A 4 -13.02 -22.92 -8.95
C VAL A 4 -14.29 -23.53 -9.57
N ALA A 5 -15.25 -23.99 -8.75
CA ALA A 5 -16.52 -24.50 -9.28
C ALA A 5 -17.39 -23.41 -9.94
N LEU A 6 -17.35 -22.18 -9.40
CA LEU A 6 -17.99 -21.02 -10.06
C LEU A 6 -17.30 -20.68 -11.38
N TRP A 7 -15.97 -20.80 -11.42
CA TRP A 7 -15.19 -20.60 -12.62
C TRP A 7 -15.58 -21.58 -13.75
N HIS A 8 -15.63 -22.87 -13.48
CA HIS A 8 -16.06 -23.86 -14.47
C HIS A 8 -17.48 -23.59 -14.95
N LYS A 9 -18.41 -23.28 -14.04
CA LYS A 9 -19.79 -22.91 -14.44
C LYS A 9 -19.85 -21.68 -15.32
N LEU A 10 -18.96 -20.68 -15.10
CA LEU A 10 -18.88 -19.50 -15.92
C LEU A 10 -18.38 -19.85 -17.34
N LEU A 11 -17.32 -20.64 -17.46
CA LEU A 11 -16.81 -21.08 -18.75
C LEU A 11 -17.84 -21.94 -19.50
N ASP A 12 -18.53 -22.84 -18.81
CA ASP A 12 -19.62 -23.65 -19.39
C ASP A 12 -20.79 -22.75 -19.89
N ALA A 13 -21.13 -21.70 -19.14
CA ALA A 13 -22.15 -20.74 -19.55
C ALA A 13 -21.73 -19.89 -20.76
N LEU A 14 -20.44 -19.58 -20.90
CA LEU A 14 -19.88 -18.85 -22.04
C LEU A 14 -19.73 -19.71 -23.29
N SER A 15 -19.86 -21.03 -23.20
CA SER A 15 -19.90 -21.91 -24.39
C SER A 15 -21.24 -21.85 -25.17
N ALA A 16 -22.28 -21.22 -24.58
CA ALA A 16 -23.57 -20.96 -25.21
C ALA A 16 -23.73 -19.46 -25.54
N PRO A 17 -24.58 -19.07 -26.52
CA PRO A 17 -24.83 -17.68 -26.89
C PRO A 17 -25.30 -16.86 -25.68
N VAL A 18 -24.56 -15.77 -25.33
CA VAL A 18 -24.85 -14.90 -24.18
C VAL A 18 -25.42 -13.56 -24.65
N ALA A 19 -26.66 -13.26 -24.28
CA ALA A 19 -27.42 -12.10 -24.79
C ALA A 19 -27.02 -10.73 -24.18
N LYS A 20 -26.00 -10.62 -23.29
CA LYS A 20 -25.71 -9.40 -22.54
C LYS A 20 -24.23 -9.03 -22.40
N LEU A 21 -23.37 -9.52 -23.26
CA LEU A 21 -21.97 -9.07 -23.31
C LEU A 21 -21.86 -7.78 -24.14
N PRO A 22 -20.91 -6.87 -23.79
CA PRO A 22 -20.62 -5.71 -24.61
C PRO A 22 -20.06 -6.14 -25.98
N GLU A 23 -20.28 -5.35 -27.01
CA GLU A 23 -19.73 -5.66 -28.36
C GLU A 23 -18.20 -5.67 -28.35
N ARG A 24 -17.57 -4.80 -27.53
CA ARG A 24 -16.12 -4.66 -27.43
C ARG A 24 -15.67 -4.63 -25.98
N LEU A 25 -14.57 -5.30 -25.71
CA LEU A 25 -13.88 -5.30 -24.43
C LEU A 25 -12.41 -4.87 -24.63
N PHE A 26 -12.00 -3.83 -23.91
CA PHE A 26 -10.63 -3.35 -23.96
C PHE A 26 -9.92 -3.68 -22.63
N VAL A 27 -8.79 -4.37 -22.74
CA VAL A 27 -7.93 -4.76 -21.63
C VAL A 27 -6.62 -3.99 -21.75
N PHE A 28 -6.31 -3.11 -20.81
CA PHE A 28 -5.18 -2.19 -20.86
C PHE A 28 -4.29 -2.28 -19.64
N GLY A 29 -2.96 -2.09 -19.81
CA GLY A 29 -2.00 -2.01 -18.73
C GLY A 29 -1.74 -3.32 -17.98
N ILE A 30 -2.01 -4.46 -18.63
CA ILE A 30 -1.74 -5.78 -18.07
C ILE A 30 -0.37 -6.26 -18.58
N ALA A 31 0.53 -6.54 -17.66
CA ALA A 31 1.84 -7.09 -17.95
C ALA A 31 1.97 -8.58 -17.58
N THR A 32 0.93 -9.13 -16.98
CA THR A 32 0.83 -10.56 -16.63
C THR A 32 -0.63 -10.93 -16.42
N LEU A 33 -0.99 -12.11 -16.85
CA LEU A 33 -2.33 -12.65 -16.69
C LEU A 33 -2.22 -14.13 -16.32
N ALA A 34 -2.86 -14.54 -15.21
CA ALA A 34 -2.91 -15.97 -14.91
C ALA A 34 -3.65 -16.72 -16.02
N PRO A 35 -3.23 -17.95 -16.38
CA PRO A 35 -3.81 -18.71 -17.50
C PRO A 35 -5.33 -18.83 -17.45
N MET A 36 -5.91 -18.94 -16.26
CA MET A 36 -7.36 -18.98 -16.09
C MET A 36 -8.07 -17.72 -16.61
N TYR A 37 -7.50 -16.52 -16.41
CA TYR A 37 -8.11 -15.29 -16.90
C TYR A 37 -7.96 -15.14 -18.41
N LEU A 38 -6.86 -15.65 -18.99
CA LEU A 38 -6.70 -15.71 -20.43
C LEU A 38 -7.75 -16.62 -21.05
N GLN A 39 -8.02 -17.80 -20.46
CA GLN A 39 -9.11 -18.69 -20.87
C GLN A 39 -10.48 -18.00 -20.83
N LEU A 40 -10.73 -17.17 -19.81
CA LEU A 40 -11.96 -16.39 -19.74
C LEU A 40 -12.07 -15.38 -20.88
N LEU A 41 -10.99 -14.63 -21.15
CA LEU A 41 -10.96 -13.66 -22.25
C LEU A 41 -11.16 -14.34 -23.61
N GLN A 42 -10.58 -15.52 -23.80
CA GLN A 42 -10.78 -16.34 -24.98
C GLN A 42 -12.25 -16.82 -25.12
N ALA A 43 -12.87 -17.25 -24.02
CA ALA A 43 -14.29 -17.62 -24.01
C ALA A 43 -15.20 -16.42 -24.32
N VAL A 44 -14.89 -15.24 -23.77
CA VAL A 44 -15.61 -13.99 -24.06
C VAL A 44 -15.38 -13.55 -25.51
N ALA A 45 -14.20 -13.77 -26.07
CA ALA A 45 -13.86 -13.41 -27.44
C ALA A 45 -14.67 -14.18 -28.51
N GLN A 46 -15.33 -15.28 -28.13
CA GLN A 46 -16.30 -15.97 -29.01
C GLN A 46 -17.61 -15.17 -29.22
N HIS A 47 -17.88 -14.18 -28.33
CA HIS A 47 -19.11 -13.39 -28.31
C HIS A 47 -18.91 -11.90 -28.48
N SER A 48 -17.66 -11.41 -28.26
CA SER A 48 -17.31 -9.99 -28.25
C SER A 48 -15.94 -9.78 -28.85
N GLU A 49 -15.66 -8.61 -29.39
CA GLU A 49 -14.30 -8.24 -29.80
C GLU A 49 -13.47 -7.91 -28.52
N VAL A 50 -12.42 -8.69 -28.27
CA VAL A 50 -11.52 -8.47 -27.14
C VAL A 50 -10.19 -7.93 -27.61
N HIS A 51 -9.84 -6.72 -27.17
CA HIS A 51 -8.59 -6.03 -27.50
C HIS A 51 -7.69 -5.97 -26.26
N ILE A 52 -6.49 -6.53 -26.36
CA ILE A 52 -5.49 -6.51 -25.28
C ILE A 52 -4.36 -5.59 -25.70
N PHE A 53 -4.14 -4.50 -24.92
CA PHE A 53 -3.04 -3.57 -25.12
C PHE A 53 -1.96 -3.89 -24.09
N ALA A 54 -0.83 -4.40 -24.56
CA ALA A 54 0.30 -4.79 -23.73
C ALA A 54 1.59 -4.11 -24.22
N LEU A 55 2.45 -3.69 -23.30
CA LEU A 55 3.77 -3.19 -23.63
C LEU A 55 4.69 -4.37 -23.91
N ASN A 56 4.98 -4.62 -25.21
CA ASN A 56 5.94 -5.62 -25.62
C ASN A 56 7.33 -4.99 -25.75
N PRO A 57 8.34 -5.44 -24.99
CA PRO A 57 9.66 -4.84 -24.99
C PRO A 57 10.45 -5.04 -26.28
N ALA A 58 10.20 -6.11 -27.06
CA ALA A 58 10.98 -6.43 -28.24
C ALA A 58 10.07 -6.64 -29.47
N ALA A 59 10.56 -6.19 -30.64
CA ALA A 59 9.86 -6.33 -31.92
C ALA A 59 9.92 -7.76 -32.46
N GLU A 60 11.02 -8.45 -32.19
CA GLU A 60 11.19 -9.84 -32.56
C GLU A 60 10.73 -10.78 -31.44
N TYR A 61 10.53 -12.05 -31.77
CA TYR A 61 10.15 -13.06 -30.78
C TYR A 61 11.27 -13.29 -29.77
N TRP A 62 10.97 -13.07 -28.51
CA TRP A 62 11.90 -13.18 -27.38
C TRP A 62 11.47 -14.22 -26.33
N GLY A 63 10.48 -15.03 -26.64
CA GLY A 63 9.93 -16.03 -25.74
C GLY A 63 10.89 -17.15 -25.33
N ASN A 64 12.01 -17.30 -26.03
CA ASN A 64 13.06 -18.27 -25.78
C ASN A 64 14.32 -17.67 -25.14
N ILE A 65 14.34 -16.36 -24.84
CA ILE A 65 15.50 -15.69 -24.22
C ILE A 65 15.54 -15.98 -22.72
N ILE A 66 16.64 -16.57 -22.24
CA ILE A 66 16.88 -16.89 -20.84
C ILE A 66 18.25 -16.41 -20.36
N GLU A 67 18.42 -16.30 -19.03
CA GLU A 67 19.73 -15.99 -18.46
C GLU A 67 20.74 -17.13 -18.73
N PRO A 68 22.02 -16.81 -19.02
CA PRO A 68 23.06 -17.82 -19.24
C PRO A 68 23.19 -18.82 -18.08
N ALA A 69 22.95 -18.38 -16.83
CA ALA A 69 22.97 -19.24 -15.67
C ALA A 69 21.85 -20.31 -15.69
N GLN A 70 20.72 -20.01 -16.29
CA GLN A 70 19.61 -20.96 -16.43
C GLN A 70 19.89 -22.01 -17.52
N MET A 71 20.60 -21.62 -18.58
CA MET A 71 21.06 -22.56 -19.62
C MET A 71 21.98 -23.63 -19.02
N LEU A 72 22.85 -23.26 -18.09
CA LEU A 72 23.77 -24.20 -17.43
C LEU A 72 23.07 -25.17 -16.48
N GLN A 73 21.90 -24.80 -15.93
CA GLN A 73 21.14 -25.63 -15.00
C GLN A 73 20.28 -26.70 -15.70
N ASN A 74 19.85 -26.45 -16.95
CA ASN A 74 19.01 -27.34 -17.73
C ASN A 74 19.58 -27.55 -19.15
N PRO A 75 20.69 -28.30 -19.29
CA PRO A 75 21.33 -28.47 -20.59
C PRO A 75 20.47 -29.20 -21.65
N ASP A 76 19.50 -30.01 -21.20
CA ASP A 76 18.62 -30.78 -22.10
C ASP A 76 17.47 -29.95 -22.70
N ASP A 77 17.16 -28.76 -22.14
CA ASP A 77 16.08 -27.86 -22.58
C ASP A 77 16.62 -26.74 -23.50
N THR A 78 17.88 -26.81 -23.92
CA THR A 78 18.61 -25.72 -24.54
C THR A 78 18.47 -25.62 -26.08
N ASP A 79 17.87 -26.57 -26.76
CA ASP A 79 17.82 -26.60 -28.23
C ASP A 79 17.05 -25.42 -28.87
N LEU A 80 16.18 -24.74 -28.09
CA LEU A 80 15.44 -23.55 -28.54
C LEU A 80 15.74 -22.30 -27.72
N SER A 81 16.50 -22.40 -26.60
CA SER A 81 16.81 -21.29 -25.73
C SER A 81 17.98 -20.48 -26.27
N GLN A 82 17.87 -19.15 -26.28
CA GLN A 82 18.88 -18.23 -26.78
C GLN A 82 19.30 -17.24 -25.71
N THR A 83 20.57 -16.79 -25.77
CA THR A 83 21.04 -15.62 -25.04
C THR A 83 20.74 -14.40 -25.92
N GLY A 84 19.84 -13.54 -25.44
CA GLY A 84 19.53 -12.27 -26.09
C GLY A 84 20.08 -11.08 -25.27
N HIS A 85 19.41 -9.93 -25.38
CA HIS A 85 19.79 -8.75 -24.64
C HIS A 85 19.82 -9.03 -23.11
N PRO A 86 20.92 -8.74 -22.39
CA PRO A 86 21.12 -9.17 -20.99
C PRO A 86 20.04 -8.67 -20.02
N LEU A 87 19.57 -7.42 -20.19
CA LEU A 87 18.49 -6.87 -19.36
C LEU A 87 17.17 -7.57 -19.61
N LEU A 88 16.85 -7.89 -20.86
CA LEU A 88 15.64 -8.61 -21.22
C LEU A 88 15.66 -10.05 -20.66
N ALA A 89 16.79 -10.75 -20.79
CA ALA A 89 16.99 -12.08 -20.25
C ALA A 89 16.78 -12.09 -18.71
N SER A 90 17.39 -11.12 -18.00
CA SER A 90 17.35 -11.04 -16.54
C SER A 90 16.03 -10.53 -16.00
N LEU A 91 15.46 -9.49 -16.60
CA LEU A 91 14.30 -8.78 -16.07
C LEU A 91 12.98 -9.24 -16.72
N GLY A 92 13.03 -9.86 -17.90
CA GLY A 92 11.89 -10.11 -18.78
C GLY A 92 11.04 -11.35 -18.46
N LYS A 93 11.45 -12.23 -17.54
CA LYS A 93 10.82 -13.53 -17.33
C LYS A 93 9.28 -13.49 -17.25
N GLN A 94 8.73 -12.58 -16.46
CA GLN A 94 7.28 -12.44 -16.28
C GLN A 94 6.56 -12.05 -17.58
N GLY A 95 7.08 -11.05 -18.28
CA GLY A 95 6.53 -10.62 -19.58
C GLY A 95 6.67 -11.71 -20.63
N ARG A 96 7.80 -12.40 -20.70
CA ARG A 96 8.02 -13.54 -21.58
C ARG A 96 6.96 -14.62 -21.43
N ASP A 97 6.69 -15.03 -20.17
CA ASP A 97 5.66 -16.04 -19.92
C ASP A 97 4.26 -15.56 -20.36
N PHE A 98 3.97 -14.27 -20.19
CA PHE A 98 2.71 -13.66 -20.64
C PHE A 98 2.62 -13.59 -22.17
N PHE A 99 3.65 -13.12 -22.87
CA PHE A 99 3.65 -13.04 -24.32
C PHE A 99 3.64 -14.43 -24.97
N ASN A 100 4.32 -15.41 -24.40
CA ASN A 100 4.22 -16.80 -24.85
C ASN A 100 2.79 -17.32 -24.74
N ALA A 101 2.10 -17.06 -23.61
CA ALA A 101 0.71 -17.46 -23.43
C ALA A 101 -0.25 -16.77 -24.42
N LEU A 102 0.02 -15.51 -24.79
CA LEU A 102 -0.72 -14.81 -25.84
C LEU A 102 -0.46 -15.41 -27.22
N THR A 103 0.81 -15.71 -27.55
CA THR A 103 1.21 -16.26 -28.84
C THR A 103 0.70 -17.70 -29.05
N GLU A 104 0.64 -18.51 -28.00
CA GLU A 104 0.06 -19.86 -28.01
C GLU A 104 -1.47 -19.86 -28.29
N SER A 105 -2.11 -18.69 -28.27
CA SER A 105 -3.53 -18.55 -28.56
C SER A 105 -3.80 -18.57 -30.09
N GLU A 106 -4.52 -19.57 -30.59
CA GLU A 106 -4.81 -19.76 -32.03
C GLU A 106 -5.74 -18.70 -32.67
N LEU A 107 -6.34 -17.81 -31.85
CA LEU A 107 -7.39 -16.87 -32.28
C LEU A 107 -6.98 -15.41 -32.11
N HIS A 108 -5.72 -15.05 -32.33
CA HIS A 108 -5.32 -13.66 -32.17
C HIS A 108 -4.82 -13.00 -33.45
N THR A 109 -5.10 -11.71 -33.56
CA THR A 109 -4.46 -10.82 -34.52
C THR A 109 -3.47 -9.97 -33.75
N ASP A 110 -2.20 -10.02 -34.10
CA ASP A 110 -1.15 -9.22 -33.47
C ASP A 110 -0.88 -7.97 -34.31
N LEU A 111 -1.03 -6.80 -33.68
CA LEU A 111 -0.71 -5.51 -34.27
C LEU A 111 0.42 -4.89 -33.47
N GLN A 112 1.60 -4.85 -34.07
CA GLN A 112 2.81 -4.33 -33.41
C GLN A 112 3.14 -2.93 -33.95
N VAL A 113 3.51 -2.03 -33.05
CA VAL A 113 3.92 -0.66 -33.35
C VAL A 113 5.24 -0.39 -32.64
N TYR A 114 6.33 -0.31 -33.40
CA TYR A 114 7.68 -0.06 -32.91
C TYR A 114 8.34 1.10 -33.66
N ALA A 115 9.40 1.65 -33.08
CA ALA A 115 10.25 2.64 -33.75
C ALA A 115 11.24 1.95 -34.69
N ASP A 116 11.44 2.51 -35.88
CA ASP A 116 12.41 1.99 -36.85
C ASP A 116 13.85 2.35 -36.49
N GLU A 117 14.05 3.45 -35.76
CA GLU A 117 15.35 3.97 -35.31
C GLU A 117 15.29 4.46 -33.88
N PRO A 118 16.42 4.57 -33.16
CA PRO A 118 16.46 5.19 -31.85
C PRO A 118 15.94 6.64 -31.91
N LEU A 119 15.18 7.07 -30.89
CA LEU A 119 14.68 8.46 -30.83
C LEU A 119 15.79 9.53 -30.76
N SER A 120 16.96 9.18 -30.24
CA SER A 120 18.19 9.97 -30.25
C SER A 120 19.41 9.08 -30.02
N ASP A 121 20.60 9.64 -30.17
CA ASP A 121 21.88 8.93 -29.89
C ASP A 121 22.18 8.82 -28.39
N GLY A 122 21.30 9.32 -27.53
CA GLY A 122 21.45 9.24 -26.07
C GLY A 122 21.42 7.83 -25.52
N LEU A 123 22.10 7.63 -24.38
CA LEU A 123 22.27 6.32 -23.73
C LEU A 123 20.94 5.61 -23.47
N LEU A 124 19.92 6.33 -22.98
CA LEU A 124 18.60 5.74 -22.70
C LEU A 124 17.91 5.23 -23.96
N HIS A 125 17.86 6.05 -25.02
CA HIS A 125 17.19 5.67 -26.26
C HIS A 125 17.94 4.55 -27.00
N ARG A 126 19.25 4.56 -26.92
CA ARG A 126 20.06 3.48 -27.50
C ARG A 126 19.80 2.16 -26.77
N LEU A 127 19.79 2.19 -25.43
CA LEU A 127 19.49 1.01 -24.61
C LEU A 127 18.08 0.46 -24.88
N GLN A 128 17.07 1.34 -25.00
CA GLN A 128 15.69 0.95 -25.35
C GLN A 128 15.64 0.31 -26.74
N TYR A 129 16.34 0.87 -27.70
CA TYR A 129 16.39 0.34 -29.06
C TYR A 129 17.12 -1.01 -29.13
N ASP A 130 18.22 -1.17 -28.40
CA ASP A 130 18.93 -2.45 -28.31
C ASP A 130 18.06 -3.56 -27.69
N ILE A 131 17.21 -3.21 -26.69
CA ILE A 131 16.22 -4.12 -26.14
C ILE A 131 15.14 -4.46 -27.20
N GLN A 132 14.64 -3.44 -27.93
CA GLN A 132 13.61 -3.61 -28.96
C GLN A 132 14.08 -4.52 -30.09
N THR A 133 15.33 -4.37 -30.54
CA THR A 133 15.91 -5.11 -31.67
C THR A 133 16.68 -6.37 -31.26
N LEU A 134 16.67 -6.71 -29.98
CA LEU A 134 17.45 -7.81 -29.38
C LEU A 134 18.97 -7.72 -29.64
N SER A 135 19.47 -6.53 -29.94
CA SER A 135 20.87 -6.28 -30.22
C SER A 135 21.71 -6.33 -28.96
N LEU A 136 22.92 -6.82 -29.07
CA LEU A 136 23.87 -6.74 -27.95
C LEU A 136 24.50 -5.34 -27.89
N PRO A 137 24.71 -4.77 -26.70
CA PRO A 137 25.35 -3.47 -26.55
C PRO A 137 26.75 -3.50 -27.17
N ASP A 138 27.04 -2.60 -28.09
CA ASP A 138 28.33 -2.48 -28.81
C ASP A 138 29.34 -1.53 -28.12
N GLY A 139 28.88 -0.90 -27.01
CA GLY A 139 29.70 0.04 -26.24
C GLY A 139 29.93 1.41 -26.91
N THR A 140 29.23 1.71 -28.01
CA THR A 140 29.39 2.97 -28.77
C THR A 140 28.52 4.12 -28.23
N ALA A 141 27.58 3.86 -27.34
CA ALA A 141 26.72 4.92 -26.79
C ALA A 141 27.52 5.93 -25.95
N ALA A 142 27.37 7.22 -26.26
CA ALA A 142 27.98 8.27 -25.48
C ALA A 142 27.30 8.36 -24.08
N LEU A 143 28.13 8.53 -23.04
CA LEU A 143 27.64 8.82 -21.71
C LEU A 143 27.00 10.23 -21.71
N ASP A 144 25.74 10.30 -21.32
CA ASP A 144 24.96 11.54 -21.22
C ASP A 144 24.17 11.60 -19.92
N ASP A 145 23.35 12.63 -19.74
CA ASP A 145 22.50 12.81 -18.55
C ASP A 145 21.15 12.08 -18.65
N SER A 146 20.90 11.28 -19.71
CA SER A 146 19.61 10.60 -19.92
C SER A 146 19.35 9.47 -18.91
N ILE A 147 20.41 8.86 -18.37
CA ILE A 147 20.35 7.90 -17.26
C ILE A 147 21.23 8.41 -16.12
N ARG A 148 20.61 8.56 -14.93
CA ARG A 148 21.32 8.98 -13.72
C ARG A 148 21.11 8.01 -12.59
N ILE A 149 22.22 7.58 -11.95
CA ILE A 149 22.18 6.68 -10.78
C ILE A 149 22.75 7.42 -9.58
N VAL A 150 22.00 7.43 -8.46
CA VAL A 150 22.36 8.19 -7.26
C VAL A 150 22.30 7.30 -6.03
N CYS A 151 23.32 7.40 -5.18
CA CYS A 151 23.35 6.83 -3.84
C CYS A 151 23.11 7.94 -2.82
N ALA A 152 22.14 7.75 -1.93
CA ALA A 152 21.83 8.64 -0.82
C ALA A 152 22.01 7.90 0.53
N HIS A 153 22.19 8.63 1.63
CA HIS A 153 22.35 8.02 2.96
C HIS A 153 21.04 7.96 3.76
N SER A 154 19.96 8.54 3.27
CA SER A 154 18.63 8.49 3.91
C SER A 154 17.51 8.81 2.90
N PRO A 155 16.25 8.37 3.15
CA PRO A 155 15.11 8.70 2.30
C PRO A 155 14.88 10.21 2.17
N LEU A 156 15.07 10.98 3.24
CA LEU A 156 14.97 12.45 3.20
C LEU A 156 16.02 13.04 2.25
N ARG A 157 17.28 12.60 2.36
CA ARG A 157 18.35 13.11 1.49
C ARG A 157 18.17 12.68 0.04
N GLU A 158 17.63 11.48 -0.18
CA GLU A 158 17.27 10.98 -1.51
C GLU A 158 16.27 11.93 -2.20
N LEU A 159 15.20 12.33 -1.49
CA LEU A 159 14.22 13.31 -2.00
C LEU A 159 14.82 14.70 -2.20
N GLN A 160 15.73 15.16 -1.32
CA GLN A 160 16.41 16.44 -1.50
C GLN A 160 17.27 16.46 -2.76
N ILE A 161 18.07 15.40 -3.00
CA ILE A 161 18.90 15.27 -4.20
C ILE A 161 18.02 15.19 -5.46
N LEU A 162 16.91 14.44 -5.39
CA LEU A 162 15.95 14.39 -6.48
C LEU A 162 15.40 15.78 -6.80
N LYS A 163 14.98 16.56 -5.79
CA LYS A 163 14.46 17.91 -6.00
C LYS A 163 15.50 18.84 -6.65
N GLU A 164 16.73 18.80 -6.16
CA GLU A 164 17.83 19.56 -6.75
C GLU A 164 18.05 19.18 -8.23
N HIS A 165 17.99 17.88 -8.52
CA HIS A 165 18.09 17.38 -9.90
C HIS A 165 16.94 17.86 -10.77
N LEU A 166 15.69 17.76 -10.30
CA LEU A 166 14.51 18.22 -11.05
C LEU A 166 14.54 19.74 -11.31
N LEU A 167 14.98 20.54 -10.34
CA LEU A 167 15.16 21.98 -10.55
C LEU A 167 16.19 22.26 -11.65
N GLN A 168 17.31 21.52 -11.69
CA GLN A 168 18.29 21.63 -12.77
C GLN A 168 17.71 21.20 -14.13
N GLN A 169 16.85 20.17 -14.15
CA GLN A 169 16.19 19.74 -15.39
C GLN A 169 15.21 20.81 -15.90
N PHE A 170 14.43 21.44 -15.04
CA PHE A 170 13.54 22.55 -15.43
C PHE A 170 14.32 23.77 -15.97
N ASP A 171 15.50 24.05 -15.39
CA ASP A 171 16.35 25.14 -15.86
C ASP A 171 16.97 24.84 -17.24
N ARG A 172 17.30 23.57 -17.52
CA ARG A 172 17.91 23.15 -18.80
C ARG A 172 16.88 22.88 -19.90
N HIS A 173 15.69 22.45 -19.52
CA HIS A 173 14.60 22.05 -20.43
C HIS A 173 13.33 22.86 -20.13
N PRO A 174 13.18 24.09 -20.68
CA PRO A 174 12.04 24.95 -20.40
C PRO A 174 10.67 24.35 -20.78
N ASP A 175 10.66 23.37 -21.70
CA ASP A 175 9.45 22.66 -22.14
C ASP A 175 9.03 21.51 -21.20
N LEU A 176 9.86 21.16 -20.22
CA LEU A 176 9.55 20.14 -19.23
C LEU A 176 8.57 20.72 -18.20
N GLN A 177 7.44 20.05 -18.02
CA GLN A 177 6.41 20.45 -17.05
C GLN A 177 6.37 19.47 -15.87
N PRO A 178 5.94 19.89 -14.68
CA PRO A 178 5.83 19.02 -13.52
C PRO A 178 5.01 17.75 -13.76
N HIS A 179 3.98 17.81 -14.59
CA HIS A 179 3.14 16.66 -14.93
C HIS A 179 3.79 15.67 -15.90
N ASP A 180 4.91 16.03 -16.52
CA ASP A 180 5.72 15.13 -17.36
C ASP A 180 6.60 14.18 -16.52
N ILE A 181 6.61 14.33 -15.19
CA ILE A 181 7.50 13.63 -14.26
C ILE A 181 6.73 12.66 -13.38
N ALA A 182 7.15 11.40 -13.37
CA ALA A 182 6.70 10.38 -12.43
C ALA A 182 7.84 9.98 -11.49
N VAL A 183 7.55 9.98 -10.19
CA VAL A 183 8.45 9.49 -9.13
C VAL A 183 7.85 8.24 -8.52
N LEU A 184 8.48 7.11 -8.80
CA LEU A 184 7.99 5.79 -8.45
C LEU A 184 8.87 5.17 -7.37
N THR A 185 8.25 4.46 -6.43
CA THR A 185 8.99 3.73 -5.39
C THR A 185 8.33 2.36 -5.15
N PRO A 186 9.06 1.35 -4.70
CA PRO A 186 8.48 0.06 -4.32
C PRO A 186 7.42 0.18 -3.22
N ASP A 187 7.64 1.11 -2.27
CA ASP A 187 6.70 1.46 -1.21
C ASP A 187 6.73 2.98 -0.98
N ILE A 188 5.62 3.65 -1.24
CA ILE A 188 5.50 5.11 -1.10
C ILE A 188 5.33 5.55 0.36
N GLU A 189 4.81 4.71 1.22
CA GLU A 189 4.44 5.05 2.59
C GLU A 189 5.57 5.67 3.42
N PRO A 190 6.81 5.12 3.42
CA PRO A 190 7.93 5.70 4.17
C PRO A 190 8.35 7.08 3.67
N TYR A 191 8.04 7.43 2.41
CA TYR A 191 8.42 8.70 1.78
C TYR A 191 7.42 9.82 2.02
N VAL A 192 6.14 9.50 2.28
CA VAL A 192 5.05 10.49 2.39
C VAL A 192 5.37 11.67 3.32
N PRO A 193 5.87 11.46 4.56
CA PRO A 193 6.18 12.57 5.47
C PRO A 193 7.28 13.49 4.93
N PHE A 194 8.23 12.92 4.19
CA PHE A 194 9.37 13.67 3.64
C PHE A 194 9.03 14.38 2.33
N ILE A 195 8.08 13.86 1.55
CA ILE A 195 7.64 14.51 0.30
C ILE A 195 7.07 15.89 0.61
N GLU A 196 6.17 16.01 1.60
CA GLU A 196 5.63 17.29 2.04
C GLU A 196 6.72 18.26 2.50
N ALA A 197 7.64 17.77 3.34
CA ALA A 197 8.73 18.58 3.88
C ALA A 197 9.69 19.11 2.79
N VAL A 198 9.91 18.32 1.71
CA VAL A 198 10.86 18.67 0.65
C VAL A 198 10.20 19.43 -0.49
N PHE A 199 9.01 19.06 -0.94
CA PHE A 199 8.34 19.60 -2.10
C PHE A 199 7.23 20.60 -1.77
N GLY A 200 6.70 20.60 -0.53
CA GLY A 200 5.62 21.44 -0.07
C GLY A 200 5.95 22.93 0.06
N GLU A 201 4.97 23.74 0.40
CA GLU A 201 5.05 25.20 0.43
C GLU A 201 6.11 25.76 1.39
N GLN A 202 6.43 25.03 2.47
CA GLN A 202 7.42 25.43 3.46
C GLN A 202 8.87 25.22 3.01
N SER A 203 9.09 24.61 1.85
CA SER A 203 10.40 24.21 1.33
C SER A 203 11.00 25.31 0.47
N GLY A 204 11.33 26.43 0.81
CA GLY A 204 12.06 27.50 0.08
C GLY A 204 11.84 27.67 -1.44
N ARG A 205 11.62 26.57 -2.19
CA ARG A 205 11.22 26.50 -3.61
C ARG A 205 10.22 25.37 -3.77
N PRO A 206 8.91 25.60 -3.57
CA PRO A 206 7.89 24.56 -3.71
C PRO A 206 7.76 24.13 -5.18
N LEU A 207 7.55 22.84 -5.39
CA LEU A 207 7.20 22.27 -6.69
C LEU A 207 5.81 21.64 -6.58
N PRO A 208 4.91 21.85 -7.56
CA PRO A 208 3.60 21.23 -7.52
C PRO A 208 3.74 19.70 -7.61
N TYR A 209 3.11 18.99 -6.70
CA TYR A 209 3.14 17.52 -6.67
C TYR A 209 1.80 16.91 -6.26
N SER A 210 1.64 15.66 -6.59
CA SER A 210 0.56 14.80 -6.10
C SER A 210 1.14 13.48 -5.60
N VAL A 211 0.59 12.95 -4.52
CA VAL A 211 0.96 11.63 -4.00
C VAL A 211 -0.22 10.70 -4.18
N SER A 212 -0.03 9.64 -4.94
CA SER A 212 -1.08 8.66 -5.26
C SER A 212 -0.80 7.32 -4.57
N TYR A 213 -1.87 6.57 -4.27
CA TYR A 213 -1.81 5.23 -3.68
C TYR A 213 -1.17 5.17 -2.28
N VAL A 214 -1.35 6.22 -1.49
CA VAL A 214 -1.11 6.20 -0.04
C VAL A 214 -2.33 5.57 0.64
N LYS A 215 -2.11 4.80 1.71
CA LYS A 215 -3.24 4.30 2.51
C LYS A 215 -4.14 5.44 2.93
N LEU A 216 -5.43 5.27 2.71
CA LEU A 216 -6.43 6.29 2.96
C LEU A 216 -6.41 6.76 4.42
N SER A 217 -6.20 5.84 5.35
CA SER A 217 -6.12 6.10 6.78
C SER A 217 -5.07 7.14 7.16
N ARG A 218 -3.90 7.16 6.50
CA ARG A 218 -2.86 8.16 6.81
C ARG A 218 -3.18 9.58 6.37
N ARG A 219 -4.07 9.75 5.39
CA ARG A 219 -4.53 11.09 4.93
C ARG A 219 -5.78 11.57 5.64
N ARG A 220 -6.42 10.71 6.46
CA ARG A 220 -7.71 10.98 7.07
C ARG A 220 -7.66 10.68 8.56
N PRO A 221 -7.61 11.71 9.38
CA PRO A 221 -7.43 11.59 10.84
C PRO A 221 -8.42 10.62 11.49
N LEU A 222 -9.69 10.63 11.07
CA LEU A 222 -10.71 9.75 11.62
C LEU A 222 -10.45 8.26 11.33
N LEU A 223 -10.10 7.91 10.08
CA LEU A 223 -9.81 6.51 9.72
C LEU A 223 -8.51 6.02 10.34
N HIS A 224 -7.52 6.91 10.47
CA HIS A 224 -6.28 6.60 11.18
C HIS A 224 -6.53 6.34 12.67
N ALA A 225 -7.32 7.18 13.33
CA ALA A 225 -7.72 6.97 14.71
C ALA A 225 -8.51 5.66 14.89
N LEU A 226 -9.36 5.30 13.94
CA LEU A 226 -10.06 4.01 13.95
C LEU A 226 -9.06 2.83 13.86
N GLU A 227 -8.08 2.87 12.96
CA GLU A 227 -7.01 1.86 12.89
C GLU A 227 -6.27 1.75 14.23
N GLN A 228 -5.86 2.87 14.82
CA GLN A 228 -5.18 2.89 16.12
C GLN A 228 -6.03 2.28 17.24
N VAL A 229 -7.34 2.52 17.26
CA VAL A 229 -8.25 1.89 18.24
C VAL A 229 -8.31 0.38 18.05
N LEU A 230 -8.38 -0.10 16.79
CA LEU A 230 -8.38 -1.54 16.49
C LEU A 230 -7.07 -2.22 16.92
N GLU A 231 -5.94 -1.58 16.66
CA GLU A 231 -4.62 -2.03 17.11
C GLU A 231 -4.50 -2.01 18.64
N LEU A 232 -5.03 -0.97 19.30
CA LEU A 232 -5.06 -0.87 20.75
C LEU A 232 -5.84 -2.02 21.39
N PHE A 233 -6.99 -2.39 20.82
CA PHE A 233 -7.82 -3.49 21.35
C PHE A 233 -7.13 -4.85 21.29
N ASP A 234 -6.22 -5.05 20.33
CA ASP A 234 -5.39 -6.25 20.20
C ASP A 234 -4.07 -6.18 20.97
N SER A 235 -3.77 -5.02 21.56
CA SER A 235 -2.55 -4.76 22.32
C SER A 235 -2.75 -5.00 23.81
N ARG A 236 -1.69 -4.71 24.58
CA ARG A 236 -1.71 -4.73 26.06
C ARG A 236 -2.20 -3.43 26.67
N PHE A 237 -2.76 -2.51 25.91
CA PHE A 237 -3.15 -1.17 26.38
C PHE A 237 -1.98 -0.39 26.96
N GLU A 238 -0.86 -0.41 26.25
CA GLU A 238 0.33 0.36 26.60
C GLU A 238 0.03 1.87 26.64
N ALA A 239 0.63 2.56 27.58
CA ALA A 239 0.36 3.99 27.82
C ALA A 239 0.69 4.86 26.60
N ASP A 240 1.77 4.57 25.88
CA ASP A 240 2.16 5.24 24.64
C ASP A 240 1.15 5.09 23.52
N LYS A 241 0.55 3.90 23.35
CA LYS A 241 -0.51 3.67 22.34
C LYS A 241 -1.80 4.41 22.68
N VAL A 242 -2.16 4.46 23.95
CA VAL A 242 -3.35 5.21 24.39
C VAL A 242 -3.13 6.71 24.22
N THR A 243 -1.94 7.21 24.54
CA THR A 243 -1.61 8.63 24.33
C THR A 243 -1.54 9.01 22.87
N ALA A 244 -1.06 8.14 21.99
CA ALA A 244 -1.07 8.37 20.54
C ALA A 244 -2.49 8.62 19.97
N LEU A 245 -3.54 8.03 20.56
CA LEU A 245 -4.93 8.34 20.19
C LEU A 245 -5.34 9.77 20.49
N LEU A 246 -4.74 10.39 21.53
CA LEU A 246 -5.01 11.79 21.89
C LEU A 246 -4.36 12.81 20.94
N ASP A 247 -3.49 12.38 20.03
CA ASP A 247 -2.99 13.24 18.94
C ASP A 247 -4.03 13.46 17.84
N SER A 248 -5.12 12.66 17.86
CA SER A 248 -6.20 12.72 16.86
C SER A 248 -7.25 13.76 17.22
N GLU A 249 -7.44 14.77 16.37
CA GLU A 249 -8.44 15.83 16.54
C GLU A 249 -9.88 15.28 16.71
N PRO A 250 -10.35 14.28 15.92
CA PRO A 250 -11.66 13.67 16.14
C PRO A 250 -11.86 13.06 17.53
N VAL A 251 -10.79 12.53 18.16
CA VAL A 251 -10.82 12.00 19.54
C VAL A 251 -10.86 13.14 20.56
N LEU A 252 -9.98 14.11 20.44
CA LEU A 252 -9.95 15.26 21.34
C LEU A 252 -11.30 15.97 21.37
N THR A 253 -11.84 16.30 20.22
CA THR A 253 -13.12 16.98 20.08
C THR A 253 -14.26 16.16 20.71
N ARG A 254 -14.28 14.84 20.53
CA ARG A 254 -15.31 13.96 21.08
C ARG A 254 -15.38 13.99 22.60
N PHE A 255 -14.21 14.06 23.24
CA PHE A 255 -14.12 14.06 24.70
C PHE A 255 -13.99 15.47 25.30
N GLY A 256 -14.07 16.51 24.46
CA GLY A 256 -13.95 17.92 24.90
C GLY A 256 -12.56 18.25 25.44
N LEU A 257 -11.54 17.56 24.94
CA LEU A 257 -10.12 17.81 25.20
C LEU A 257 -9.52 18.68 24.09
N THR A 258 -8.43 19.34 24.37
CA THR A 258 -7.68 20.19 23.44
C THR A 258 -6.22 19.77 23.37
N ARG A 259 -5.49 20.25 22.37
CA ARG A 259 -4.04 20.02 22.30
C ARG A 259 -3.28 20.66 23.45
N GLU A 260 -3.81 21.73 24.03
CA GLU A 260 -3.23 22.41 25.19
C GLU A 260 -3.29 21.56 26.47
N ASP A 261 -4.23 20.60 26.52
CA ASP A 261 -4.38 19.68 27.65
C ASP A 261 -3.35 18.53 27.62
N LEU A 262 -2.74 18.22 26.46
CA LEU A 262 -1.87 17.05 26.27
C LEU A 262 -0.67 17.02 27.24
N PRO A 263 0.06 18.11 27.48
CA PRO A 263 1.16 18.09 28.46
C PRO A 263 0.69 17.68 29.87
N LEU A 264 -0.44 18.21 30.32
CA LEU A 264 -1.04 17.83 31.60
C LEU A 264 -1.39 16.36 31.67
N LEU A 265 -1.96 15.82 30.58
CA LEU A 265 -2.34 14.40 30.50
C LEU A 265 -1.11 13.48 30.54
N HIS A 266 -0.04 13.82 29.79
CA HIS A 266 1.21 13.08 29.81
C HIS A 266 1.85 13.08 31.19
N ASP A 267 1.94 14.25 31.83
CA ASP A 267 2.47 14.38 33.19
C ASP A 267 1.64 13.61 34.22
N THR A 268 0.31 13.59 34.03
CA THR A 268 -0.60 12.84 34.90
C THR A 268 -0.39 11.32 34.74
N ILE A 269 -0.28 10.80 33.51
CA ILE A 269 -0.02 9.38 33.24
C ILE A 269 1.31 8.95 33.89
N ALA A 270 2.36 9.76 33.71
CA ALA A 270 3.65 9.52 34.30
C ALA A 270 3.60 9.54 35.84
N SER A 271 2.93 10.53 36.46
CA SER A 271 2.80 10.67 37.90
C SER A 271 1.95 9.58 38.55
N LEU A 272 0.93 9.10 37.83
CA LEU A 272 0.13 7.94 38.24
C LEU A 272 0.88 6.62 38.04
N ASN A 273 2.03 6.66 37.35
CA ASN A 273 2.87 5.51 37.04
C ASN A 273 2.14 4.44 36.23
N ILE A 274 1.34 4.88 35.24
CA ILE A 274 0.58 3.98 34.37
C ILE A 274 1.51 3.52 33.24
N HIS A 275 1.63 2.20 33.02
CA HIS A 275 2.47 1.64 31.98
C HIS A 275 1.67 0.84 30.95
N TRP A 276 0.92 -0.16 31.39
CA TRP A 276 0.13 -1.02 30.53
C TRP A 276 -0.93 -1.83 31.29
N GLY A 277 -1.91 -2.33 30.55
CA GLY A 277 -3.01 -3.13 31.08
C GLY A 277 -4.18 -2.29 31.58
N LEU A 278 -5.39 -2.67 31.21
CA LEU A 278 -6.61 -2.00 31.71
C LEU A 278 -6.77 -2.25 33.20
N ASP A 279 -6.61 -3.50 33.64
CA ASP A 279 -6.83 -3.98 34.99
C ASP A 279 -5.95 -5.21 35.30
N ALA A 280 -6.16 -5.81 36.47
CA ALA A 280 -5.46 -7.02 36.88
C ALA A 280 -5.86 -8.25 36.04
N GLU A 281 -7.10 -8.32 35.54
CA GLU A 281 -7.58 -9.43 34.74
C GLU A 281 -6.82 -9.50 33.41
N MET A 282 -6.58 -8.35 32.78
CA MET A 282 -5.77 -8.26 31.56
C MET A 282 -4.30 -8.69 31.75
N ARG A 283 -3.85 -8.74 33.00
CA ARG A 283 -2.50 -9.18 33.41
C ARG A 283 -2.48 -10.59 34.02
N ASP A 284 -3.41 -11.45 33.61
CA ASP A 284 -3.54 -12.83 34.10
C ASP A 284 -3.75 -12.93 35.62
N GLY A 285 -4.45 -11.96 36.19
CA GLY A 285 -4.74 -11.88 37.64
C GLY A 285 -3.55 -11.44 38.49
N ALA A 286 -2.49 -10.91 37.87
CA ALA A 286 -1.35 -10.34 38.58
C ALA A 286 -1.72 -9.04 39.34
N ASP A 287 -0.75 -8.49 40.06
CA ASP A 287 -0.90 -7.22 40.79
C ASP A 287 -1.50 -6.11 39.88
N PRO A 288 -2.56 -5.39 40.33
CA PRO A 288 -3.15 -4.27 39.58
C PRO A 288 -2.25 -3.05 39.44
N LEU A 289 -1.08 -3.03 40.06
CA LEU A 289 -0.12 -1.91 40.01
C LEU A 289 0.22 -1.54 38.55
N PHE A 290 0.32 -0.25 38.30
CA PHE A 290 0.69 0.33 37.00
C PHE A 290 -0.35 0.15 35.88
N THR A 291 -1.57 -0.32 36.21
CA THR A 291 -2.69 -0.42 35.26
C THR A 291 -3.46 0.89 35.16
N TRP A 292 -4.24 1.02 34.08
CA TRP A 292 -5.16 2.15 33.90
C TRP A 292 -6.20 2.25 35.02
N GLN A 293 -6.78 1.11 35.43
CA GLN A 293 -7.78 1.07 36.52
C GLN A 293 -7.18 1.60 37.83
N GLN A 294 -6.03 1.10 38.22
CA GLN A 294 -5.35 1.55 39.44
C GLN A 294 -5.01 3.04 39.37
N GLY A 295 -4.54 3.53 38.24
CA GLY A 295 -4.26 4.95 38.04
C GLY A 295 -5.52 5.81 38.19
N LEU A 296 -6.64 5.41 37.59
CA LEU A 296 -7.92 6.10 37.70
C LEU A 296 -8.49 6.04 39.13
N ASP A 297 -8.31 4.93 39.83
CA ASP A 297 -8.73 4.80 41.22
C ASP A 297 -7.91 5.74 42.15
N ARG A 298 -6.60 5.86 41.97
CA ARG A 298 -5.75 6.82 42.65
C ARG A 298 -6.18 8.27 42.40
N LEU A 299 -6.51 8.60 41.15
CA LEU A 299 -7.04 9.90 40.74
C LEU A 299 -8.39 10.21 41.42
N ALA A 300 -9.31 9.26 41.39
CA ALA A 300 -10.64 9.40 41.98
C ALA A 300 -10.56 9.57 43.53
N LEU A 301 -9.70 8.79 44.19
CA LEU A 301 -9.47 8.91 45.62
C LEU A 301 -8.85 10.27 45.98
N GLY A 302 -7.96 10.83 45.15
CA GLY A 302 -7.40 12.16 45.33
C GLY A 302 -8.43 13.30 45.29
N TRP A 303 -9.56 13.10 44.61
CA TRP A 303 -10.69 14.06 44.63
C TRP A 303 -11.62 13.86 45.83
N LEU A 304 -11.69 12.66 46.40
CA LEU A 304 -12.63 12.31 47.45
C LEU A 304 -12.02 12.41 48.86
N LEU A 305 -10.74 12.21 49.02
CA LEU A 305 -10.06 12.15 50.31
C LEU A 305 -9.19 13.40 50.49
N PRO A 306 -9.10 13.89 51.75
CA PRO A 306 -8.20 15.01 52.09
C PRO A 306 -6.74 14.61 51.95
N ASP A 307 -5.88 15.59 51.73
CA ASP A 307 -4.42 15.41 51.77
C ASP A 307 -3.99 14.77 53.09
N GLY A 308 -3.13 13.74 53.01
CA GLY A 308 -2.64 13.02 54.19
C GLY A 308 -3.59 11.94 54.71
N GLY A 309 -4.70 11.63 54.02
CA GLY A 309 -5.71 10.64 54.43
C GLY A 309 -5.27 9.18 54.46
N GLY A 310 -4.02 8.88 54.13
CA GLY A 310 -3.48 7.53 54.15
C GLY A 310 -3.97 6.66 52.97
N LEU A 311 -3.83 5.33 53.10
CA LEU A 311 -4.24 4.37 52.10
C LEU A 311 -5.73 4.02 52.23
N TRP A 312 -6.48 4.00 51.15
CA TRP A 312 -7.83 3.47 51.11
C TRP A 312 -7.80 2.10 50.42
N GLN A 313 -8.12 1.04 51.15
CA GLN A 313 -8.05 -0.34 50.64
C GLN A 313 -6.74 -0.70 49.92
N GLY A 314 -5.62 -0.18 50.44
CA GLY A 314 -4.28 -0.38 49.88
C GLY A 314 -3.92 0.56 48.70
N ILE A 315 -4.84 1.43 48.27
CA ILE A 315 -4.63 2.39 47.19
C ILE A 315 -4.24 3.75 47.77
N SER A 316 -3.14 4.32 47.27
CA SER A 316 -2.68 5.67 47.64
C SER A 316 -3.38 6.73 46.79
N PRO A 317 -4.13 7.67 47.40
CA PRO A 317 -4.70 8.80 46.68
C PRO A 317 -3.62 9.60 45.93
N TRP A 318 -3.96 10.11 44.76
CA TRP A 318 -3.11 11.06 44.05
C TRP A 318 -3.84 12.39 43.90
N HIS A 319 -3.35 13.40 44.58
CA HIS A 319 -3.94 14.73 44.63
C HIS A 319 -3.39 15.60 43.49
N THR A 320 -4.26 16.40 42.90
CA THR A 320 -3.95 17.32 41.82
C THR A 320 -4.59 18.68 42.06
N ASP A 321 -4.12 19.69 41.35
CA ASP A 321 -4.74 21.02 41.38
C ASP A 321 -6.24 20.93 41.03
N PRO A 322 -7.15 21.50 41.84
CA PRO A 322 -8.58 21.53 41.56
C PRO A 322 -8.93 22.09 40.16
N GLY A 323 -8.10 23.02 39.65
CA GLY A 323 -8.26 23.56 38.28
C GLY A 323 -8.13 22.53 37.19
N HIS A 324 -7.45 21.41 37.41
CA HIS A 324 -7.28 20.33 36.43
C HIS A 324 -8.41 19.30 36.46
N THR A 325 -9.32 19.34 37.45
CA THR A 325 -10.36 18.32 37.65
C THR A 325 -11.24 18.11 36.41
N ALA A 326 -11.62 19.17 35.71
CA ALA A 326 -12.45 19.09 34.52
C ALA A 326 -11.76 18.32 33.37
N VAL A 327 -10.50 18.63 33.10
CA VAL A 327 -9.71 17.96 32.04
C VAL A 327 -9.48 16.49 32.38
N LEU A 328 -9.05 16.22 33.63
CA LEU A 328 -8.77 14.86 34.08
C LEU A 328 -10.05 13.99 34.18
N SER A 329 -11.20 14.58 34.47
CA SER A 329 -12.49 13.87 34.42
C SER A 329 -12.86 13.46 33.00
N ARG A 330 -12.63 14.32 31.99
CA ARG A 330 -12.84 14.01 30.57
C ARG A 330 -11.89 12.92 30.11
N PHE A 331 -10.64 13.01 30.51
CA PHE A 331 -9.64 11.98 30.24
C PHE A 331 -10.03 10.62 30.86
N ALA A 332 -10.46 10.60 32.13
CA ALA A 332 -10.95 9.38 32.78
C ALA A 332 -12.18 8.79 32.02
N ALA A 333 -13.08 9.64 31.53
CA ALA A 333 -14.20 9.21 30.72
C ALA A 333 -13.74 8.58 29.39
N PHE A 334 -12.72 9.13 28.74
CA PHE A 334 -12.10 8.56 27.54
C PHE A 334 -11.55 7.15 27.80
N ILE A 335 -10.73 6.97 28.84
CA ILE A 335 -10.15 5.66 29.20
C ILE A 335 -11.26 4.63 29.49
N ARG A 336 -12.27 5.01 30.28
CA ARG A 336 -13.42 4.13 30.60
C ARG A 336 -14.21 3.75 29.34
N ARG A 337 -14.35 4.65 28.38
CA ARG A 337 -15.00 4.37 27.11
C ARG A 337 -14.21 3.38 26.26
N LEU A 338 -12.89 3.52 26.19
CA LEU A 338 -12.03 2.56 25.53
C LEU A 338 -12.11 1.17 26.18
N ALA A 339 -12.06 1.10 27.50
CA ALA A 339 -12.18 -0.16 28.25
C ALA A 339 -13.53 -0.86 27.98
N HIS A 340 -14.63 -0.10 28.00
CA HIS A 340 -15.96 -0.60 27.69
C HIS A 340 -16.02 -1.18 26.26
N TRP A 341 -15.53 -0.44 25.28
CA TRP A 341 -15.54 -0.90 23.88
C TRP A 341 -14.66 -2.13 23.68
N ARG A 342 -13.51 -2.23 24.35
CA ARG A 342 -12.70 -3.44 24.30
C ARG A 342 -13.46 -4.68 24.77
N GLN A 343 -14.21 -4.60 25.87
CA GLN A 343 -15.03 -5.72 26.36
C GLN A 343 -16.06 -6.17 25.31
N ILE A 344 -16.74 -5.22 24.67
CA ILE A 344 -17.69 -5.51 23.60
C ILE A 344 -16.99 -6.10 22.39
N TRP A 345 -15.80 -5.58 22.03
CA TRP A 345 -15.04 -5.98 20.85
C TRP A 345 -14.53 -7.42 20.92
N MET A 346 -14.17 -7.90 22.10
CA MET A 346 -13.72 -9.28 22.31
C MET A 346 -14.82 -10.34 22.15
N GLN A 347 -16.10 -9.96 22.13
CA GLN A 347 -17.21 -10.90 21.99
C GLN A 347 -17.41 -11.28 20.51
N PRO A 348 -17.44 -12.60 20.17
CA PRO A 348 -17.75 -13.04 18.82
C PRO A 348 -19.15 -12.62 18.37
N GLU A 349 -19.29 -12.18 17.10
CA GLU A 349 -20.55 -11.75 16.55
C GLU A 349 -20.65 -12.08 15.05
N ASN A 350 -21.87 -12.06 14.48
CA ASN A 350 -22.08 -12.19 13.04
C ASN A 350 -21.69 -10.90 12.31
N ILE A 351 -21.59 -10.94 10.98
CA ILE A 351 -21.08 -9.80 10.17
C ILE A 351 -22.03 -8.58 10.33
N GLY A 352 -23.33 -8.78 10.36
CA GLY A 352 -24.30 -7.68 10.59
C GLY A 352 -24.08 -7.00 11.95
N GLY A 353 -23.89 -7.78 13.01
CA GLY A 353 -23.55 -7.26 14.33
C GLY A 353 -22.20 -6.55 14.38
N TRP A 354 -21.19 -7.05 13.64
CA TRP A 354 -19.90 -6.39 13.53
C TRP A 354 -19.97 -5.05 12.80
N THR A 355 -20.71 -4.96 11.69
CA THR A 355 -20.89 -3.68 10.99
C THR A 355 -21.56 -2.63 11.88
N GLU A 356 -22.56 -3.03 12.67
CA GLU A 356 -23.23 -2.15 13.64
C GLU A 356 -22.28 -1.74 14.79
N ARG A 357 -21.44 -2.66 15.28
CA ARG A 357 -20.42 -2.34 16.30
C ARG A 357 -19.43 -1.30 15.80
N VAL A 358 -18.93 -1.44 14.57
CA VAL A 358 -18.01 -0.45 13.99
C VAL A 358 -18.65 0.93 13.89
N ARG A 359 -19.94 1.01 13.45
CA ARG A 359 -20.68 2.28 13.39
C ARG A 359 -20.81 2.93 14.75
N LYS A 360 -21.24 2.17 15.75
CA LYS A 360 -21.39 2.66 17.13
C LYS A 360 -20.07 3.08 17.74
N LEU A 361 -19.03 2.28 17.57
CA LEU A 361 -17.68 2.60 18.03
C LEU A 361 -17.23 3.93 17.43
N ALA A 362 -17.35 4.09 16.10
CA ALA A 362 -16.96 5.33 15.43
C ALA A 362 -17.76 6.54 15.96
N GLY A 363 -19.06 6.43 16.16
CA GLY A 363 -19.92 7.49 16.70
C GLY A 363 -19.68 7.82 18.17
N GLU A 364 -19.16 6.88 18.97
CA GLU A 364 -18.90 7.08 20.39
C GLU A 364 -17.46 7.53 20.72
N LEU A 365 -16.50 7.19 19.88
CA LEU A 365 -15.09 7.54 20.10
C LEU A 365 -14.62 8.75 19.30
N PHE A 366 -15.32 9.12 18.20
CA PHE A 366 -14.91 10.20 17.33
C PHE A 366 -16.01 11.25 17.17
N ALA A 367 -15.61 12.52 17.09
CA ALA A 367 -16.43 13.60 16.60
C ALA A 367 -15.89 13.99 15.21
N PRO A 368 -16.63 13.72 14.12
CA PRO A 368 -16.16 14.03 12.79
C PRO A 368 -16.06 15.55 12.60
N THR A 369 -15.00 15.98 11.91
CA THR A 369 -14.80 17.33 11.43
C THR A 369 -15.50 17.54 10.08
N GLU A 370 -15.52 18.76 9.53
CA GLU A 370 -16.06 19.03 8.19
C GLU A 370 -15.36 18.21 7.11
N ASP A 371 -14.05 17.97 7.26
CA ASP A 371 -13.22 17.21 6.33
C ASP A 371 -13.47 15.69 6.39
N ASP A 372 -14.05 15.19 7.49
CA ASP A 372 -14.26 13.75 7.68
C ASP A 372 -15.48 13.18 6.96
N GLY A 373 -16.32 14.02 6.36
CA GLY A 373 -17.56 13.59 5.69
C GLY A 373 -17.34 12.58 4.57
N GLN A 374 -16.22 12.65 3.86
CA GLN A 374 -15.85 11.67 2.84
C GLN A 374 -15.37 10.36 3.48
N SER A 375 -14.59 10.44 4.58
CA SER A 375 -14.11 9.27 5.33
C SER A 375 -15.26 8.44 5.88
N LEU A 376 -16.27 9.08 6.44
CA LEU A 376 -17.46 8.41 6.95
C LEU A 376 -18.27 7.73 5.84
N ARG A 377 -18.45 8.40 4.69
CA ARG A 377 -19.13 7.79 3.54
C ARG A 377 -18.40 6.56 3.02
N GLN A 378 -17.08 6.59 2.98
CA GLN A 378 -16.27 5.45 2.53
C GLN A 378 -16.32 4.29 3.52
N LEU A 379 -16.24 4.58 4.84
CA LEU A 379 -16.41 3.56 5.87
C LEU A 379 -17.78 2.90 5.74
N GLU A 380 -18.85 3.69 5.59
CA GLU A 380 -20.20 3.19 5.45
C GLU A 380 -20.41 2.34 4.19
N GLN A 381 -19.85 2.78 3.06
CA GLN A 381 -19.88 1.99 1.81
C GLN A 381 -19.13 0.65 1.95
N ALA A 382 -17.98 0.66 2.63
CA ALA A 382 -17.21 -0.55 2.88
C ALA A 382 -17.96 -1.53 3.78
N LEU A 383 -18.56 -1.04 4.87
CA LEU A 383 -19.36 -1.85 5.79
C LEU A 383 -20.62 -2.42 5.12
N THR A 384 -21.29 -1.61 4.30
CA THR A 384 -22.48 -2.05 3.56
C THR A 384 -22.13 -3.13 2.54
N ARG A 385 -21.04 -2.94 1.79
CA ARG A 385 -20.57 -3.97 0.84
C ARG A 385 -20.23 -5.26 1.55
N TRP A 386 -19.52 -5.20 2.67
CA TRP A 386 -19.15 -6.37 3.45
C TRP A 386 -20.38 -7.15 3.94
N HIS A 387 -21.40 -6.43 4.42
CA HIS A 387 -22.67 -7.04 4.83
C HIS A 387 -23.37 -7.75 3.66
N GLN A 388 -23.47 -7.08 2.50
CA GLN A 388 -24.05 -7.66 1.28
C GLN A 388 -23.28 -8.89 0.77
N GLU A 389 -21.97 -8.89 0.81
CA GLU A 389 -21.13 -10.04 0.44
C GLU A 389 -21.41 -11.25 1.35
N ALA A 390 -21.61 -11.02 2.64
CA ALA A 390 -21.96 -12.07 3.59
C ALA A 390 -23.36 -12.64 3.35
N GLU A 391 -24.34 -11.78 3.05
CA GLU A 391 -25.69 -12.21 2.68
C GLU A 391 -25.69 -13.04 1.39
N LEU A 392 -24.99 -12.59 0.35
CA LEU A 392 -24.83 -13.33 -0.90
C LEU A 392 -24.16 -14.70 -0.70
N ALA A 393 -23.21 -14.77 0.24
CA ALA A 393 -22.56 -16.02 0.59
C ALA A 393 -23.40 -16.94 1.49
N GLY A 394 -24.53 -16.46 2.02
CA GLY A 394 -25.35 -17.18 3.00
C GLY A 394 -24.60 -17.44 4.32
N PHE A 395 -23.62 -16.59 4.66
CA PHE A 395 -22.80 -16.76 5.85
C PHE A 395 -23.42 -16.05 7.06
N GLY A 396 -23.94 -16.82 8.03
CA GLY A 396 -24.51 -16.31 9.29
C GLY A 396 -23.69 -16.65 10.55
N GLY A 397 -22.50 -17.21 10.40
CA GLY A 397 -21.66 -17.62 11.51
C GLY A 397 -21.10 -16.45 12.32
N LYS A 398 -20.82 -16.69 13.62
CA LYS A 398 -20.14 -15.71 14.48
C LYS A 398 -18.63 -15.75 14.19
N LEU A 399 -18.01 -14.59 14.09
CA LEU A 399 -16.59 -14.42 13.85
C LEU A 399 -15.91 -13.77 15.07
N PRO A 400 -14.71 -14.22 15.46
CA PRO A 400 -13.90 -13.58 16.48
C PRO A 400 -13.31 -12.26 15.99
N TYR A 401 -12.97 -11.35 16.91
CA TYR A 401 -12.42 -10.03 16.61
C TYR A 401 -11.15 -10.08 15.76
N SER A 402 -10.30 -11.10 15.92
CA SER A 402 -9.04 -11.23 15.17
C SER A 402 -9.26 -11.32 13.64
N VAL A 403 -10.31 -12.01 13.20
CA VAL A 403 -10.71 -12.07 11.79
C VAL A 403 -11.21 -10.70 11.31
N ILE A 404 -11.95 -10.01 12.17
CA ILE A 404 -12.54 -8.70 11.88
C ILE A 404 -11.46 -7.64 11.77
N ASN A 405 -10.51 -7.59 12.71
CA ASN A 405 -9.40 -6.64 12.66
C ASN A 405 -8.59 -6.79 11.36
N LEU A 406 -8.30 -8.05 10.96
CA LEU A 406 -7.62 -8.31 9.68
C LEU A 406 -8.43 -7.84 8.47
N HIS A 407 -9.75 -8.04 8.49
CA HIS A 407 -10.64 -7.62 7.40
C HIS A 407 -10.76 -6.09 7.34
N LEU A 408 -10.99 -5.42 8.47
CA LEU A 408 -11.07 -3.96 8.56
C LEU A 408 -9.74 -3.30 8.16
N ALA A 409 -8.61 -3.82 8.59
CA ALA A 409 -7.29 -3.33 8.17
C ALA A 409 -7.10 -3.40 6.65
N ARG A 410 -7.63 -4.45 6.00
CA ARG A 410 -7.65 -4.53 4.53
C ARG A 410 -8.61 -3.51 3.90
N LEU A 411 -9.81 -3.35 4.43
CA LEU A 411 -10.79 -2.39 3.93
C LEU A 411 -10.27 -0.94 4.04
N LEU A 412 -9.68 -0.58 5.17
CA LEU A 412 -9.13 0.75 5.42
C LEU A 412 -7.83 1.00 4.64
N GLY A 413 -7.01 -0.06 4.44
CA GLY A 413 -5.76 0.01 3.69
C GLY A 413 -5.92 -0.08 2.17
N SER A 414 -7.04 -0.62 1.65
CA SER A 414 -7.22 -0.88 0.21
C SER A 414 -7.78 0.30 -0.59
N GLN A 415 -8.30 1.33 0.06
CA GLN A 415 -8.87 2.48 -0.62
C GLN A 415 -7.82 3.57 -0.81
N SER A 416 -7.06 3.47 -1.88
CA SER A 416 -6.20 4.55 -2.33
C SER A 416 -7.04 5.58 -3.10
N GLU A 417 -7.04 6.83 -2.67
CA GLU A 417 -7.51 7.91 -3.53
C GLU A 417 -6.55 8.05 -4.72
N THR A 418 -7.08 7.88 -5.91
CA THR A 418 -6.41 8.24 -7.15
C THR A 418 -6.33 9.76 -7.25
N GLY A 419 -5.36 10.37 -6.57
CA GLY A 419 -4.92 11.74 -6.85
C GLY A 419 -4.13 11.81 -8.15
N PHE A 420 -4.58 11.05 -9.17
CA PHE A 420 -3.89 10.82 -10.42
C PHE A 420 -3.91 12.08 -11.30
N LEU A 421 -2.73 12.51 -11.76
CA LEU A 421 -2.54 13.57 -12.78
C LEU A 421 -3.20 14.94 -12.46
N ARG A 422 -2.96 15.49 -11.28
CA ARG A 422 -3.43 16.84 -10.90
C ARG A 422 -2.52 18.00 -11.35
N GLY A 423 -1.76 17.80 -12.42
CA GLY A 423 -0.93 18.87 -13.01
C GLY A 423 0.43 19.10 -12.32
N GLY A 424 0.84 18.26 -11.39
CA GLY A 424 2.12 18.30 -10.70
C GLY A 424 2.95 17.02 -10.89
N ILE A 425 4.14 16.98 -10.28
CA ILE A 425 4.98 15.79 -10.20
C ILE A 425 4.20 14.66 -9.51
N THR A 426 4.10 13.51 -10.15
CA THR A 426 3.32 12.38 -9.60
C THR A 426 4.19 11.44 -8.79
N PHE A 427 4.00 11.41 -7.47
CA PHE A 427 4.61 10.42 -6.57
C PHE A 427 3.66 9.24 -6.35
N CYS A 428 4.12 8.01 -6.57
CA CYS A 428 3.30 6.83 -6.33
C CYS A 428 4.13 5.55 -6.18
N SER A 429 3.47 4.47 -5.78
CA SER A 429 4.06 3.14 -5.89
C SER A 429 4.16 2.69 -7.35
N MET A 430 5.16 1.87 -7.67
CA MET A 430 5.47 1.46 -9.06
C MET A 430 4.31 0.76 -9.78
N VAL A 431 3.54 -0.08 -9.08
CA VAL A 431 2.53 -0.97 -9.71
C VAL A 431 1.42 -0.23 -10.46
N PRO A 432 0.82 0.84 -9.91
CA PRO A 432 -0.30 1.52 -10.58
C PRO A 432 0.07 2.29 -11.85
N MET A 433 1.36 2.60 -12.02
CA MET A 433 1.88 3.40 -13.14
C MET A 433 2.55 2.55 -14.22
N ARG A 434 2.25 1.26 -14.25
CA ARG A 434 2.81 0.33 -15.25
C ARG A 434 2.50 0.79 -16.66
N SER A 435 3.53 0.72 -17.51
CA SER A 435 3.42 0.97 -18.95
C SER A 435 2.91 2.38 -19.33
N LEU A 436 2.91 3.34 -18.41
CA LEU A 436 2.57 4.73 -18.73
C LEU A 436 3.82 5.53 -19.07
N PRO A 437 3.85 6.19 -20.24
CA PRO A 437 5.01 6.97 -20.64
C PRO A 437 5.04 8.33 -19.93
N PHE A 438 6.23 8.70 -19.44
CA PHE A 438 6.54 10.04 -18.93
C PHE A 438 7.84 10.53 -19.56
N LYS A 439 8.03 11.85 -19.70
CA LYS A 439 9.32 12.37 -20.16
C LYS A 439 10.43 11.98 -19.18
N THR A 440 10.17 12.12 -17.88
CA THR A 440 11.13 11.75 -16.83
C THR A 440 10.51 10.73 -15.87
N ILE A 441 11.16 9.59 -15.71
CA ILE A 441 10.81 8.59 -14.69
C ILE A 441 11.92 8.54 -13.65
N CYS A 442 11.54 8.72 -12.38
CA CYS A 442 12.44 8.63 -11.23
C CYS A 442 12.06 7.42 -10.38
N LEU A 443 12.97 6.47 -10.21
CA LEU A 443 12.79 5.30 -9.34
C LEU A 443 13.59 5.53 -8.05
N LEU A 444 12.89 5.60 -6.92
CA LEU A 444 13.48 5.79 -5.58
C LEU A 444 13.40 4.52 -4.75
N GLY A 445 14.32 4.40 -3.80
CA GLY A 445 14.29 3.32 -2.81
C GLY A 445 14.59 1.94 -3.38
N LEU A 446 15.44 1.87 -4.40
CA LEU A 446 15.92 0.61 -4.99
C LEU A 446 16.94 -0.09 -4.06
N ASN A 447 16.57 -0.20 -2.76
CA ASN A 447 17.45 -0.67 -1.71
C ASN A 447 17.57 -2.20 -1.71
N ASP A 448 18.75 -2.72 -1.39
CA ASP A 448 18.94 -4.16 -1.18
C ASP A 448 17.97 -4.70 -0.11
N GLY A 449 17.35 -5.84 -0.40
CA GLY A 449 16.34 -6.46 0.44
C GLY A 449 14.93 -5.86 0.34
N LEU A 450 14.77 -4.63 -0.19
CA LEU A 450 13.47 -3.99 -0.42
C LEU A 450 13.03 -4.07 -1.89
N PHE A 451 13.98 -4.02 -2.83
CA PHE A 451 13.71 -4.16 -4.25
C PHE A 451 14.85 -4.89 -4.98
N PRO A 452 14.58 -5.96 -5.75
CA PRO A 452 13.27 -6.64 -5.86
C PRO A 452 12.87 -7.32 -4.55
N ARG A 453 11.57 -7.28 -4.21
CA ARG A 453 11.05 -7.87 -2.98
C ARG A 453 11.24 -9.39 -2.97
N ASN A 454 11.90 -9.88 -1.94
CA ASN A 454 12.10 -11.32 -1.75
C ASN A 454 11.14 -11.82 -0.67
N THR A 455 10.03 -12.43 -1.07
CA THR A 455 9.05 -12.99 -0.13
C THR A 455 9.39 -14.45 0.11
N ARG A 456 9.68 -14.80 1.37
CA ARG A 456 9.85 -16.20 1.76
C ARG A 456 8.54 -16.93 1.56
N ALA A 457 8.53 -17.95 0.72
CA ALA A 457 7.35 -18.76 0.48
C ALA A 457 6.89 -19.45 1.78
N ALA A 458 5.58 -19.49 2.02
CA ALA A 458 5.03 -20.25 3.13
C ALA A 458 5.31 -21.75 2.95
N ALA A 459 5.48 -22.48 4.05
CA ALA A 459 5.81 -23.91 4.00
C ALA A 459 4.76 -24.76 3.25
N PHE A 460 3.53 -24.29 3.14
CA PHE A 460 2.42 -24.93 2.43
C PHE A 460 2.19 -24.39 1.01
N ASP A 461 3.05 -23.49 0.52
CA ASP A 461 2.93 -22.91 -0.82
C ASP A 461 3.30 -23.95 -1.88
N LEU A 462 2.30 -24.46 -2.57
CA LEU A 462 2.46 -25.45 -3.63
C LEU A 462 3.04 -24.84 -4.91
N ILE A 463 2.81 -23.55 -5.17
CA ILE A 463 3.37 -22.85 -6.32
C ILE A 463 4.89 -22.74 -6.18
N ALA A 464 5.37 -22.39 -4.98
CA ALA A 464 6.80 -22.32 -4.70
C ALA A 464 7.51 -23.70 -4.79
N ARG A 465 6.78 -24.81 -4.49
CA ARG A 465 7.32 -26.16 -4.57
C ARG A 465 7.32 -26.74 -5.99
N HIS A 466 6.31 -26.39 -6.78
CA HIS A 466 6.10 -26.91 -8.13
C HIS A 466 5.70 -25.77 -9.07
N PRO A 467 6.65 -24.85 -9.37
CA PRO A 467 6.36 -23.68 -10.22
C PRO A 467 6.00 -24.14 -11.64
N LYS A 468 4.98 -23.50 -12.20
CA LYS A 468 4.52 -23.68 -13.59
C LYS A 468 4.70 -22.39 -14.38
N LYS A 469 4.74 -22.48 -15.71
CA LYS A 469 4.71 -21.29 -16.57
C LYS A 469 3.49 -20.43 -16.24
N GLY A 470 3.70 -19.11 -16.05
CA GLY A 470 2.64 -18.17 -15.69
C GLY A 470 2.34 -18.06 -14.19
N ASP A 471 3.00 -18.85 -13.32
CA ASP A 471 2.92 -18.65 -11.89
C ASP A 471 3.67 -17.36 -11.47
N ARG A 472 3.04 -16.59 -10.58
CA ARG A 472 3.58 -15.29 -10.17
C ARG A 472 4.58 -15.43 -9.02
N ALA A 473 5.76 -14.85 -9.22
CA ALA A 473 6.74 -14.62 -8.17
C ALA A 473 6.96 -13.10 -7.99
N ARG A 474 6.83 -12.58 -6.76
CA ARG A 474 6.99 -11.13 -6.51
C ARG A 474 8.31 -10.57 -7.01
N ARG A 475 9.38 -11.36 -6.90
CA ARG A 475 10.70 -10.97 -7.39
C ARG A 475 10.72 -10.77 -8.91
N ASP A 476 10.07 -11.67 -9.65
CA ASP A 476 10.01 -11.60 -11.11
C ASP A 476 9.05 -10.48 -11.55
N ASP A 477 7.96 -10.26 -10.81
CA ASP A 477 7.07 -9.11 -11.00
C ASP A 477 7.83 -7.78 -10.85
N ASP A 478 8.64 -7.62 -9.79
CA ASP A 478 9.41 -6.40 -9.54
C ASP A 478 10.50 -6.17 -10.59
N ARG A 479 11.18 -7.23 -11.03
CA ARG A 479 12.16 -7.16 -12.11
C ARG A 479 11.53 -6.71 -13.42
N TYR A 480 10.39 -7.27 -13.75
CA TYR A 480 9.69 -6.88 -14.97
C TYR A 480 9.14 -5.45 -14.88
N LEU A 481 8.65 -5.03 -13.71
CA LEU A 481 8.21 -3.66 -13.45
C LEU A 481 9.34 -2.63 -13.62
N PHE A 482 10.57 -2.99 -13.24
CA PHE A 482 11.74 -2.16 -13.51
C PHE A 482 12.02 -2.04 -15.01
N LEU A 483 11.95 -3.14 -15.76
CA LEU A 483 12.10 -3.14 -17.22
C LEU A 483 11.03 -2.27 -17.89
N GLU A 484 9.76 -2.39 -17.49
CA GLU A 484 8.67 -1.55 -18.00
C GLU A 484 8.92 -0.06 -17.72
N SER A 485 9.42 0.28 -16.52
CA SER A 485 9.75 1.66 -16.16
C SER A 485 10.88 2.22 -17.02
N LEU A 486 11.91 1.41 -17.30
CA LEU A 486 13.01 1.77 -18.19
C LEU A 486 12.52 2.05 -19.61
N ILE A 487 11.65 1.20 -20.15
CA ILE A 487 11.10 1.35 -21.51
C ILE A 487 10.11 2.52 -21.59
N SER A 488 9.41 2.83 -20.51
CA SER A 488 8.41 3.90 -20.46
C SER A 488 9.00 5.30 -20.28
N ALA A 489 10.26 5.43 -19.85
CA ALA A 489 10.94 6.72 -19.75
C ALA A 489 11.26 7.27 -21.16
N ARG A 490 10.80 8.50 -21.46
CA ARG A 490 10.93 9.08 -22.81
C ARG A 490 12.20 9.87 -23.01
N GLU A 491 12.67 10.60 -22.01
CA GLU A 491 13.84 11.49 -22.12
C GLU A 491 14.87 11.20 -21.01
N HIS A 492 14.40 10.99 -19.77
CA HIS A 492 15.29 10.82 -18.62
C HIS A 492 14.84 9.68 -17.71
N LEU A 493 15.79 8.90 -17.25
CA LEU A 493 15.64 7.86 -16.23
C LEU A 493 16.54 8.16 -15.03
N TYR A 494 15.95 8.45 -13.89
CA TYR A 494 16.66 8.66 -12.63
C TYR A 494 16.47 7.47 -11.70
N LEU A 495 17.56 6.89 -11.23
CA LEU A 495 17.55 5.74 -10.34
C LEU A 495 18.24 6.10 -9.03
N SER A 496 17.63 5.79 -7.89
CA SER A 496 18.28 6.03 -6.60
C SER A 496 18.04 4.94 -5.58
N TYR A 497 18.98 4.85 -4.67
CA TYR A 497 18.93 3.93 -3.53
C TYR A 497 19.60 4.54 -2.31
N VAL A 498 19.20 4.07 -1.12
CA VAL A 498 19.81 4.43 0.15
C VAL A 498 20.90 3.42 0.45
N GLY A 499 22.17 3.87 0.28
CA GLY A 499 23.37 3.10 0.61
C GLY A 499 23.84 3.38 2.05
N ARG A 500 24.58 2.42 2.62
CA ARG A 500 25.29 2.58 3.91
C ARG A 500 26.71 3.04 3.69
#